data_acffe6012ad9d639ce9db9ee1f5559ee
#
_entry.id   acffe6012ad9d639ce9db9ee1f5559ee
#
_cell.length_a   1.000
_cell.length_b   1.000
_cell.length_c   1.000
_cell.angle_alpha   90.00
_cell.angle_beta   90.00
_cell.angle_gamma   90.00
#
_symmetry.space_group_name_H-M   'P 1'
#
loop_
_entity.id
_entity.type
_entity.pdbx_description
1 polymer ?
#
loop_
_entity_poly.entity_id
_entity_poly.type
_entity_poly.pdbx_seq_one_letter_code
_entity_poly.pdbx_strand_id
1 'polypeptide(L)'
;MSVRRTPLVLVTVAAVLVAAAAVVRFVVAPAATKLPDDTDQKVHYTGRATLLDAEALRTGDTAHALRTDVPVSVERRVRAVSTLGDTALVEDTLTVTADGRSLPSSKTYAVDRRSRKGTAPPSGTPVEPSRGALSSAFPPDAARDDSYTYYDSTTRSIVPVRHTGSAKREGRTVNVYEITVSAPVKDPEVLAPLPDALPRKLVAGLGSALDPAARARLAPEAPAALPDPVPLTYVCRSTLVAHIDRQTGIAIDQTVDRTILATTGTQGATTPLLPVSALTFEVTPDSSADLADKASTAGRLLTLMTVTTPLTLLAVAVALVATALVLARRRQPHRATDHTEENTRPGTPA
;
A
#
# COMPACT_ATOMS: atom_id res chain seq x y z
N MET A 1 -49.07 -32.69 22.41
CA MET A 1 -48.43 -31.47 22.90
C MET A 1 -47.21 -30.99 22.11
N SER A 2 -46.78 -31.63 21.03
CA SER A 2 -45.56 -31.29 20.27
C SER A 2 -45.71 -30.19 19.17
N VAL A 3 -46.94 -29.91 18.71
CA VAL A 3 -47.22 -29.09 17.50
C VAL A 3 -47.10 -27.56 17.72
N ARG A 4 -47.13 -27.08 18.98
CA ARG A 4 -47.01 -25.64 19.29
C ARG A 4 -45.58 -25.10 19.26
N ARG A 5 -44.56 -25.98 19.28
CA ARG A 5 -43.14 -25.59 19.39
C ARG A 5 -42.46 -25.24 18.05
N THR A 6 -43.00 -25.76 16.93
CA THR A 6 -42.36 -25.61 15.60
C THR A 6 -42.20 -24.15 15.13
N PRO A 7 -43.21 -23.25 15.13
CA PRO A 7 -43.02 -21.88 14.71
C PRO A 7 -42.08 -21.10 15.65
N LEU A 8 -42.12 -21.39 16.95
CA LEU A 8 -41.21 -20.74 17.91
C LEU A 8 -39.76 -21.15 17.65
N VAL A 9 -39.50 -22.43 17.38
CA VAL A 9 -38.15 -22.93 17.05
C VAL A 9 -37.64 -22.27 15.77
N LEU A 10 -38.45 -22.14 14.72
CA LEU A 10 -38.06 -21.50 13.47
C LEU A 10 -37.69 -20.01 13.67
N VAL A 11 -38.47 -19.29 14.48
CA VAL A 11 -38.18 -17.87 14.80
C VAL A 11 -36.90 -17.75 15.63
N THR A 12 -36.68 -18.65 16.60
CA THR A 12 -35.46 -18.67 17.40
C THR A 12 -34.21 -18.92 16.52
N VAL A 13 -34.28 -19.89 15.60
CA VAL A 13 -33.20 -20.19 14.68
C VAL A 13 -32.94 -18.99 13.75
N ALA A 14 -34.00 -18.35 13.24
CA ALA A 14 -33.85 -17.15 12.43
C ALA A 14 -33.16 -16.01 13.20
N ALA A 15 -33.50 -15.78 14.47
CA ALA A 15 -32.86 -14.78 15.32
C ALA A 15 -31.36 -15.08 15.52
N VAL A 16 -31.00 -16.35 15.73
CA VAL A 16 -29.60 -16.77 15.82
C VAL A 16 -28.83 -16.52 14.52
N LEU A 17 -29.45 -16.80 13.37
CA LEU A 17 -28.82 -16.53 12.05
C LEU A 17 -28.61 -15.04 11.80
N VAL A 18 -29.56 -14.18 12.19
CA VAL A 18 -29.39 -12.72 12.12
C VAL A 18 -28.27 -12.25 13.02
N ALA A 19 -28.20 -12.76 14.26
CA ALA A 19 -27.07 -12.45 15.16
C ALA A 19 -25.74 -12.93 14.59
N ALA A 20 -25.67 -14.12 14.01
CA ALA A 20 -24.49 -14.64 13.34
C ALA A 20 -24.09 -13.78 12.13
N ALA A 21 -25.05 -13.36 11.31
CA ALA A 21 -24.80 -12.43 10.19
C ALA A 21 -24.20 -11.09 10.68
N ALA A 22 -24.73 -10.55 11.78
CA ALA A 22 -24.23 -9.33 12.40
C ALA A 22 -22.79 -9.52 12.92
N VAL A 23 -22.48 -10.64 13.60
CA VAL A 23 -21.12 -10.94 14.05
C VAL A 23 -20.15 -11.05 12.88
N VAL A 24 -20.51 -11.75 11.82
CA VAL A 24 -19.67 -11.86 10.62
C VAL A 24 -19.45 -10.47 10.01
N ARG A 25 -20.48 -9.64 9.87
CA ARG A 25 -20.39 -8.33 9.21
C ARG A 25 -19.61 -7.29 10.02
N PHE A 26 -19.79 -7.28 11.35
CA PHE A 26 -19.27 -6.20 12.20
C PHE A 26 -18.04 -6.60 13.03
N VAL A 27 -17.74 -7.89 13.15
CA VAL A 27 -16.58 -8.39 13.91
C VAL A 27 -15.59 -9.11 12.99
N VAL A 28 -16.04 -10.12 12.24
CA VAL A 28 -15.15 -10.98 11.45
C VAL A 28 -14.63 -10.24 10.22
N ALA A 29 -15.51 -9.56 9.46
CA ALA A 29 -15.11 -8.85 8.24
C ALA A 29 -14.09 -7.72 8.50
N PRO A 30 -14.24 -6.85 9.51
CA PRO A 30 -13.21 -5.87 9.86
C PRO A 30 -11.91 -6.49 10.35
N ALA A 31 -11.96 -7.67 10.99
CA ALA A 31 -10.75 -8.38 11.38
C ALA A 31 -9.99 -8.97 10.18
N ALA A 32 -10.71 -9.46 9.17
CA ALA A 32 -10.13 -10.03 7.95
C ALA A 32 -9.46 -8.99 7.03
N THR A 33 -9.74 -7.70 7.20
CA THR A 33 -9.07 -6.61 6.47
C THR A 33 -7.75 -6.17 7.12
N LYS A 34 -7.43 -6.63 8.32
CA LYS A 34 -6.16 -6.34 8.98
C LYS A 34 -4.99 -6.97 8.21
N LEU A 35 -3.83 -6.32 8.29
CA LEU A 35 -2.58 -6.93 7.84
C LEU A 35 -2.37 -8.23 8.61
N PRO A 36 -2.24 -9.38 7.93
CA PRO A 36 -1.93 -10.64 8.59
C PRO A 36 -0.59 -10.58 9.32
N ASP A 37 -0.49 -11.30 10.43
CA ASP A 37 0.74 -11.39 11.24
C ASP A 37 1.83 -12.25 10.60
N ASP A 38 1.46 -13.10 9.66
CA ASP A 38 2.34 -13.92 8.82
C ASP A 38 2.64 -13.30 7.44
N THR A 39 2.37 -12.00 7.27
CA THR A 39 2.65 -11.31 6.00
C THR A 39 4.13 -11.43 5.65
N ASP A 40 4.43 -12.02 4.51
CA ASP A 40 5.76 -12.10 3.89
C ASP A 40 5.58 -12.07 2.38
N GLN A 41 5.81 -10.91 1.79
CA GLN A 41 5.61 -10.68 0.37
C GLN A 41 6.93 -10.31 -0.29
N LYS A 42 7.32 -11.07 -1.31
CA LYS A 42 8.45 -10.79 -2.19
C LYS A 42 7.95 -10.35 -3.55
N VAL A 43 8.64 -9.36 -4.12
CA VAL A 43 8.37 -8.82 -5.46
C VAL A 43 9.71 -8.63 -6.16
N HIS A 44 9.81 -9.10 -7.38
CA HIS A 44 10.99 -8.93 -8.22
C HIS A 44 10.75 -7.88 -9.28
N TYR A 45 11.78 -7.07 -9.50
CA TYR A 45 11.80 -6.02 -10.51
C TYR A 45 13.01 -6.19 -11.40
N THR A 46 12.90 -5.69 -12.61
CA THR A 46 14.00 -5.57 -13.57
C THR A 46 14.12 -4.13 -14.02
N GLY A 47 15.33 -3.73 -14.37
CA GLY A 47 15.54 -2.34 -14.78
C GLY A 47 16.96 -2.02 -15.19
N ARG A 48 17.27 -0.74 -15.19
CA ARG A 48 18.55 -0.19 -15.55
C ARG A 48 19.00 0.88 -14.58
N ALA A 49 20.33 1.03 -14.46
CA ALA A 49 20.95 2.01 -13.61
C ALA A 49 22.02 2.81 -14.34
N THR A 50 22.17 4.05 -13.89
CA THR A 50 23.39 4.83 -14.04
C THR A 50 24.01 4.99 -12.65
N LEU A 51 25.25 4.55 -12.48
CA LEU A 51 25.92 4.48 -11.19
C LEU A 51 27.25 5.20 -11.25
N LEU A 52 27.56 5.99 -10.22
CA LEU A 52 28.86 6.59 -10.03
C LEU A 52 29.82 5.55 -9.42
N ASP A 53 30.92 5.29 -10.10
CA ASP A 53 31.98 4.41 -9.60
C ASP A 53 32.92 5.19 -8.69
N ALA A 54 32.75 4.99 -7.38
CA ALA A 54 33.55 5.69 -6.38
C ALA A 54 35.05 5.31 -6.45
N GLU A 55 35.40 4.12 -6.90
CA GLU A 55 36.80 3.68 -7.05
C GLU A 55 37.45 4.37 -8.26
N ALA A 56 36.75 4.44 -9.39
CA ALA A 56 37.21 5.18 -10.55
C ALA A 56 37.44 6.67 -10.22
N LEU A 57 36.53 7.27 -9.43
CA LEU A 57 36.72 8.64 -8.94
C LEU A 57 37.96 8.76 -8.04
N ARG A 58 38.17 7.83 -7.11
CA ARG A 58 39.27 7.86 -6.17
C ARG A 58 40.62 7.71 -6.87
N THR A 59 40.68 6.95 -7.95
CA THR A 59 41.91 6.75 -8.77
C THR A 59 42.10 7.85 -9.83
N GLY A 60 41.13 8.77 -9.98
CA GLY A 60 41.15 9.83 -10.99
C GLY A 60 40.75 9.37 -12.40
N ASP A 61 40.24 8.16 -12.55
CA ASP A 61 39.70 7.65 -13.81
C ASP A 61 38.28 8.21 -14.06
N THR A 62 38.23 9.47 -14.42
CA THR A 62 36.96 10.17 -14.64
C THR A 62 36.22 9.71 -15.89
N ALA A 63 36.90 9.07 -16.84
CA ALA A 63 36.27 8.54 -18.07
C ALA A 63 35.35 7.35 -17.77
N HIS A 64 35.67 6.54 -16.74
CA HIS A 64 34.90 5.36 -16.34
C HIS A 64 34.12 5.61 -15.03
N ALA A 65 34.15 6.83 -14.50
CA ALA A 65 33.51 7.17 -13.24
C ALA A 65 31.97 7.09 -13.30
N LEU A 66 31.35 7.23 -14.47
CA LEU A 66 29.90 7.13 -14.65
C LEU A 66 29.59 5.95 -15.55
N ARG A 67 29.00 4.90 -14.96
CA ARG A 67 28.57 3.68 -15.67
C ARG A 67 27.10 3.81 -15.99
N THR A 68 26.77 3.86 -17.26
CA THR A 68 25.39 4.05 -17.76
C THR A 68 24.83 2.72 -18.27
N ASP A 69 23.51 2.61 -18.26
CA ASP A 69 22.75 1.49 -18.83
C ASP A 69 23.11 0.13 -18.21
N VAL A 70 23.49 0.13 -16.93
CA VAL A 70 23.83 -1.09 -16.18
C VAL A 70 22.54 -1.87 -15.91
N PRO A 71 22.41 -3.13 -16.33
CA PRO A 71 21.26 -3.95 -15.99
C PRO A 71 21.17 -4.16 -14.47
N VAL A 72 19.97 -4.02 -13.91
CA VAL A 72 19.74 -4.25 -12.49
C VAL A 72 18.56 -5.19 -12.27
N SER A 73 18.68 -6.04 -11.26
CA SER A 73 17.55 -6.74 -10.66
C SER A 73 17.32 -6.20 -9.26
N VAL A 74 16.04 -6.07 -8.89
CA VAL A 74 15.67 -5.59 -7.57
C VAL A 74 14.71 -6.59 -6.92
N GLU A 75 14.99 -7.01 -5.70
CA GLU A 75 14.07 -7.76 -4.85
C GLU A 75 13.57 -6.84 -3.73
N ARG A 76 12.26 -6.71 -3.59
CA ARG A 76 11.64 -6.08 -2.45
C ARG A 76 10.92 -7.12 -1.62
N ARG A 77 11.19 -7.17 -0.32
CA ARG A 77 10.50 -8.03 0.63
C ARG A 77 9.83 -7.20 1.71
N VAL A 78 8.54 -7.37 1.86
CA VAL A 78 7.74 -6.73 2.93
C VAL A 78 7.25 -7.81 3.88
N ARG A 79 7.68 -7.75 5.13
CA ARG A 79 7.39 -8.77 6.14
C ARG A 79 6.85 -8.14 7.42
N ALA A 80 5.76 -8.70 7.97
CA ALA A 80 5.34 -8.42 9.34
C ALA A 80 6.30 -9.13 10.32
N VAL A 81 7.02 -8.36 11.11
CA VAL A 81 7.98 -8.90 12.10
C VAL A 81 7.29 -9.21 13.40
N SER A 82 6.36 -8.36 13.81
CA SER A 82 5.52 -8.58 14.99
C SER A 82 4.23 -7.78 14.90
N THR A 83 3.23 -8.21 15.66
CA THR A 83 1.92 -7.52 15.77
C THR A 83 1.53 -7.38 17.23
N LEU A 84 0.97 -6.22 17.58
CA LEU A 84 0.42 -5.94 18.90
C LEU A 84 -0.89 -5.17 18.74
N GLY A 85 -2.01 -5.85 18.93
CA GLY A 85 -3.34 -5.26 18.73
C GLY A 85 -3.58 -4.83 17.28
N ASP A 86 -3.75 -3.53 17.05
CA ASP A 86 -3.94 -2.94 15.72
C ASP A 86 -2.62 -2.41 15.11
N THR A 87 -1.49 -2.55 15.78
CA THR A 87 -0.17 -2.14 15.29
C THR A 87 0.60 -3.35 14.77
N ALA A 88 1.25 -3.22 13.62
CA ALA A 88 2.25 -4.14 13.12
C ALA A 88 3.61 -3.44 12.96
N LEU A 89 4.68 -4.15 13.28
CA LEU A 89 6.03 -3.80 12.85
C LEU A 89 6.28 -4.48 11.51
N VAL A 90 6.55 -3.69 10.50
CA VAL A 90 6.76 -4.15 9.11
C VAL A 90 8.20 -3.81 8.71
N GLU A 91 8.94 -4.84 8.34
CA GLU A 91 10.25 -4.71 7.72
C GLU A 91 10.08 -4.67 6.20
N ASP A 92 10.64 -3.66 5.57
CA ASP A 92 10.65 -3.44 4.12
C ASP A 92 12.11 -3.45 3.65
N THR A 93 12.52 -4.54 3.04
CA THR A 93 13.88 -4.74 2.55
C THR A 93 13.90 -4.62 1.03
N LEU A 94 14.76 -3.76 0.53
CA LEU A 94 15.03 -3.57 -0.90
C LEU A 94 16.46 -4.01 -1.18
N THR A 95 16.66 -5.00 -2.05
CA THR A 95 17.98 -5.45 -2.48
C THR A 95 18.17 -5.14 -3.96
N VAL A 96 19.06 -4.21 -4.27
CA VAL A 96 19.44 -3.89 -5.65
C VAL A 96 20.68 -4.68 -6.02
N THR A 97 20.62 -5.47 -7.08
CA THR A 97 21.77 -6.22 -7.61
C THR A 97 22.17 -5.65 -8.97
N ALA A 98 23.41 -5.19 -9.06
CA ALA A 98 24.02 -4.67 -10.26
C ALA A 98 25.43 -5.26 -10.41
N ASP A 99 25.79 -5.76 -11.59
CA ASP A 99 27.10 -6.37 -11.88
C ASP A 99 27.55 -7.43 -10.86
N GLY A 100 26.59 -8.28 -10.42
CA GLY A 100 26.86 -9.34 -9.44
C GLY A 100 27.05 -8.84 -7.99
N ARG A 101 26.93 -7.55 -7.73
CA ARG A 101 26.99 -6.97 -6.40
C ARG A 101 25.59 -6.66 -5.89
N SER A 102 25.27 -7.12 -4.70
CA SER A 102 23.98 -6.85 -4.05
C SER A 102 24.13 -5.79 -2.96
N LEU A 103 23.24 -4.80 -2.99
CA LEU A 103 23.18 -3.68 -2.06
C LEU A 103 21.81 -3.75 -1.34
N PRO A 104 21.76 -4.39 -0.16
CA PRO A 104 20.52 -4.43 0.63
C PRO A 104 20.33 -3.13 1.39
N SER A 105 19.08 -2.70 1.52
CA SER A 105 18.64 -1.64 2.44
C SER A 105 17.37 -2.13 3.13
N SER A 106 17.30 -2.03 4.44
CA SER A 106 16.16 -2.49 5.23
C SER A 106 15.66 -1.39 6.14
N LYS A 107 14.36 -1.16 6.15
CA LYS A 107 13.69 -0.17 7.01
C LYS A 107 12.54 -0.83 7.75
N THR A 108 12.40 -0.52 9.03
CA THR A 108 11.29 -1.00 9.84
C THR A 108 10.30 0.13 10.09
N TYR A 109 9.03 -0.15 9.91
CA TYR A 109 7.92 0.79 10.13
C TYR A 109 6.93 0.24 11.14
N ALA A 110 6.39 1.11 12.00
CA ALA A 110 5.19 0.80 12.77
C ALA A 110 3.97 1.28 11.99
N VAL A 111 3.06 0.37 11.65
CA VAL A 111 1.87 0.69 10.85
C VAL A 111 0.59 0.21 11.55
N ASP A 112 -0.48 0.95 11.38
CA ASP A 112 -1.81 0.48 11.73
C ASP A 112 -2.24 -0.63 10.76
N ARG A 113 -2.68 -1.76 11.29
CA ARG A 113 -2.96 -2.98 10.52
C ARG A 113 -4.13 -2.86 9.55
N ARG A 114 -5.01 -1.87 9.71
CA ARG A 114 -6.18 -1.64 8.85
C ARG A 114 -5.90 -0.58 7.79
N SER A 115 -5.47 0.59 8.23
CA SER A 115 -5.23 1.74 7.35
C SER A 115 -3.88 1.70 6.65
N ARG A 116 -2.94 0.83 7.09
CA ARG A 116 -1.54 0.78 6.63
C ARG A 116 -0.76 2.06 6.88
N LYS A 117 -1.35 3.03 7.56
CA LYS A 117 -0.71 4.31 7.90
C LYS A 117 0.26 4.14 9.07
N GLY A 118 1.32 4.93 9.04
CA GLY A 118 2.29 4.97 10.12
C GLY A 118 1.65 5.29 11.46
N THR A 119 2.02 4.57 12.51
CA THR A 119 1.54 4.77 13.88
C THR A 119 2.70 4.80 14.87
N ALA A 120 2.42 5.09 16.13
CA ALA A 120 3.43 5.01 17.18
C ALA A 120 3.91 3.56 17.36
N PRO A 121 5.22 3.31 17.41
CA PRO A 121 5.75 1.98 17.69
C PRO A 121 5.50 1.58 19.15
N PRO A 122 5.52 0.28 19.46
CA PRO A 122 5.67 -0.19 20.83
C PRO A 122 6.93 0.43 21.47
N SER A 123 6.87 0.67 22.79
CA SER A 123 7.96 1.33 23.53
C SER A 123 9.32 0.68 23.28
N GLY A 124 10.32 1.50 22.97
CA GLY A 124 11.71 1.06 22.81
C GLY A 124 12.06 0.44 21.45
N THR A 125 11.11 0.36 20.50
CA THR A 125 11.40 -0.20 19.17
C THR A 125 11.84 0.91 18.20
N PRO A 126 13.05 0.84 17.64
CA PRO A 126 13.51 1.78 16.63
C PRO A 126 12.75 1.53 15.31
N VAL A 127 12.14 2.57 14.75
CA VAL A 127 11.43 2.53 13.47
C VAL A 127 11.61 3.83 12.70
N GLU A 128 11.43 3.77 11.37
CA GLU A 128 11.30 4.97 10.56
C GLU A 128 9.99 5.71 10.90
N PRO A 129 10.03 7.04 11.13
CA PRO A 129 8.90 7.80 11.65
C PRO A 129 7.94 8.23 10.53
N SER A 130 7.15 7.30 9.98
CA SER A 130 6.22 7.56 8.87
C SER A 130 5.00 8.43 9.23
N ARG A 131 4.74 8.71 10.51
CA ARG A 131 3.84 9.78 11.03
C ARG A 131 2.48 9.87 10.33
N GLY A 132 1.76 8.76 10.22
CA GLY A 132 0.44 8.71 9.58
C GLY A 132 0.45 8.57 8.06
N ALA A 133 1.62 8.60 7.42
CA ALA A 133 1.77 8.33 5.99
C ALA A 133 1.85 6.83 5.70
N LEU A 134 1.53 6.43 4.47
CA LEU A 134 1.82 5.09 3.95
C LEU A 134 3.34 4.94 3.77
N SER A 135 3.83 3.72 3.87
CA SER A 135 5.25 3.41 3.63
C SER A 135 5.42 2.14 2.78
N SER A 136 4.79 1.05 3.15
CA SER A 136 5.07 -0.27 2.56
C SER A 136 3.89 -0.85 1.78
N ALA A 137 2.64 -0.42 2.06
CA ALA A 137 1.44 -0.99 1.47
C ALA A 137 0.28 0.02 1.45
N PHE A 138 -0.72 -0.25 0.58
CA PHE A 138 -2.01 0.41 0.59
C PHE A 138 -3.04 -0.41 1.39
N PRO A 139 -4.06 0.23 1.97
CA PRO A 139 -5.16 -0.49 2.63
C PRO A 139 -6.04 -1.19 1.60
N PRO A 140 -6.76 -2.25 2.00
CA PRO A 140 -7.88 -2.76 1.22
C PRO A 140 -8.91 -1.66 0.96
N ASP A 141 -9.60 -1.75 -0.18
CA ASP A 141 -10.60 -0.77 -0.64
C ASP A 141 -10.05 0.68 -0.65
N ALA A 142 -8.82 0.81 -1.18
CA ALA A 142 -8.10 2.09 -1.23
C ALA A 142 -8.93 3.19 -1.89
N ALA A 143 -8.99 4.38 -1.26
CA ALA A 143 -9.75 5.53 -1.71
C ALA A 143 -9.28 6.01 -3.09
N ARG A 144 -10.21 6.46 -3.94
CA ARG A 144 -9.96 6.95 -5.30
C ARG A 144 -9.82 8.46 -5.32
N ASP A 145 -9.01 8.96 -4.41
CA ASP A 145 -8.73 10.37 -4.23
C ASP A 145 -7.29 10.58 -3.77
N ASP A 146 -6.93 11.82 -3.51
CA ASP A 146 -5.61 12.25 -3.06
C ASP A 146 -5.49 12.29 -1.52
N SER A 147 -6.29 11.48 -0.80
CA SER A 147 -6.34 11.49 0.68
C SER A 147 -5.15 10.82 1.37
N TYR A 148 -4.28 10.16 0.58
CA TYR A 148 -3.09 9.50 1.11
C TYR A 148 -1.86 10.41 1.05
N THR A 149 -0.95 10.15 1.98
CA THR A 149 0.42 10.63 1.95
C THR A 149 1.37 9.44 2.01
N TYR A 150 2.57 9.59 1.49
CA TYR A 150 3.62 8.58 1.47
C TYR A 150 4.87 9.10 2.15
N TYR A 151 5.50 8.25 2.99
CA TYR A 151 6.77 8.52 3.61
C TYR A 151 7.91 7.93 2.78
N ASP A 152 8.78 8.80 2.28
CA ASP A 152 10.01 8.42 1.59
C ASP A 152 11.18 8.39 2.59
N SER A 153 11.76 7.20 2.80
CA SER A 153 12.84 6.99 3.76
C SER A 153 14.15 7.66 3.32
N THR A 154 14.41 7.75 2.01
CA THR A 154 15.63 8.36 1.46
C THR A 154 15.73 9.85 1.83
N THR A 155 14.62 10.57 1.72
CA THR A 155 14.56 12.00 2.04
C THR A 155 13.98 12.29 3.43
N ARG A 156 13.44 11.25 4.11
CA ARG A 156 12.69 11.33 5.37
C ARG A 156 11.60 12.39 5.32
N SER A 157 10.91 12.45 4.18
CA SER A 157 9.83 13.40 3.92
C SER A 157 8.50 12.69 3.68
N ILE A 158 7.42 13.42 3.97
CA ILE A 158 6.05 12.99 3.67
C ILE A 158 5.59 13.80 2.46
N VAL A 159 5.13 13.09 1.43
CA VAL A 159 4.67 13.66 0.18
C VAL A 159 3.24 13.21 -0.13
N PRO A 160 2.46 13.98 -0.90
CA PRO A 160 1.13 13.57 -1.32
C PRO A 160 1.19 12.36 -2.26
N VAL A 161 0.17 11.52 -2.18
CA VAL A 161 -0.12 10.45 -3.13
C VAL A 161 -1.25 10.92 -4.02
N ARG A 162 -1.02 10.96 -5.32
CA ARG A 162 -1.99 11.45 -6.30
C ARG A 162 -2.69 10.27 -6.97
N HIS A 163 -4.02 10.22 -6.91
CA HIS A 163 -4.81 9.27 -7.68
C HIS A 163 -4.95 9.76 -9.13
N THR A 164 -4.39 9.02 -10.09
CA THR A 164 -4.38 9.41 -11.51
C THR A 164 -5.42 8.70 -12.36
N GLY A 165 -6.13 7.71 -11.79
CA GLY A 165 -7.17 6.98 -12.49
C GLY A 165 -7.31 5.53 -12.11
N SER A 166 -7.92 4.76 -12.99
CA SER A 166 -8.09 3.30 -12.84
C SER A 166 -7.74 2.60 -14.14
N ALA A 167 -7.21 1.39 -14.03
CA ALA A 167 -6.79 0.57 -15.17
C ALA A 167 -7.16 -0.90 -14.95
N LYS A 168 -6.83 -1.75 -15.92
CA LYS A 168 -6.80 -3.20 -15.76
C LYS A 168 -5.35 -3.69 -15.85
N ARG A 169 -4.95 -4.53 -14.90
CA ARG A 169 -3.66 -5.23 -14.89
C ARG A 169 -3.90 -6.68 -14.49
N GLU A 170 -3.37 -7.63 -15.25
CA GLU A 170 -3.51 -9.08 -15.02
C GLU A 170 -4.96 -9.50 -14.72
N GLY A 171 -5.93 -8.96 -15.48
CA GLY A 171 -7.36 -9.21 -15.29
C GLY A 171 -8.01 -8.53 -14.07
N ARG A 172 -7.24 -7.82 -13.24
CA ARG A 172 -7.72 -7.11 -12.05
C ARG A 172 -8.03 -5.65 -12.36
N THR A 173 -9.03 -5.08 -11.67
CA THR A 173 -9.29 -3.64 -11.69
C THR A 173 -8.41 -2.98 -10.62
N VAL A 174 -7.55 -2.07 -11.05
CA VAL A 174 -6.60 -1.37 -10.20
C VAL A 174 -6.86 0.13 -10.17
N ASN A 175 -6.55 0.77 -9.05
CA ASN A 175 -6.40 2.21 -8.94
C ASN A 175 -4.93 2.55 -9.23
N VAL A 176 -4.71 3.64 -9.96
CA VAL A 176 -3.36 4.11 -10.31
C VAL A 176 -3.02 5.30 -9.43
N TYR A 177 -1.89 5.21 -8.74
CA TYR A 177 -1.38 6.28 -7.89
C TYR A 177 0.01 6.68 -8.35
N GLU A 178 0.26 7.98 -8.32
CA GLU A 178 1.57 8.59 -8.57
C GLU A 178 2.09 9.25 -7.30
N ILE A 179 3.36 9.02 -7.01
CA ILE A 179 4.07 9.58 -5.87
C ILE A 179 5.35 10.22 -6.40
N THR A 180 5.47 11.53 -6.22
CA THR A 180 6.66 12.27 -6.67
C THR A 180 7.39 12.84 -5.45
N VAL A 181 8.69 12.59 -5.39
CA VAL A 181 9.59 13.10 -4.35
C VAL A 181 10.63 14.01 -5.01
N SER A 182 10.89 15.17 -4.41
CA SER A 182 12.00 16.04 -4.78
C SER A 182 12.46 16.77 -3.52
N ALA A 183 13.46 16.20 -2.83
CA ALA A 183 13.94 16.73 -1.55
C ALA A 183 15.40 16.32 -1.27
N PRO A 184 16.10 17.01 -0.36
CA PRO A 184 17.42 16.61 0.08
C PRO A 184 17.44 15.19 0.65
N VAL A 185 18.46 14.42 0.32
CA VAL A 185 18.72 13.11 0.94
C VAL A 185 19.03 13.30 2.41
N LYS A 186 18.36 12.54 3.28
CA LYS A 186 18.53 12.58 4.74
C LYS A 186 18.83 11.22 5.34
N ASP A 187 18.71 10.14 4.56
CA ASP A 187 19.04 8.80 5.01
C ASP A 187 20.56 8.67 5.17
N PRO A 188 21.06 8.43 6.39
CA PRO A 188 22.51 8.31 6.62
C PRO A 188 23.13 7.10 5.91
N GLU A 189 22.37 6.01 5.66
CA GLU A 189 22.87 4.85 4.93
C GLU A 189 23.15 5.19 3.46
N VAL A 190 22.33 6.06 2.88
CA VAL A 190 22.51 6.53 1.50
C VAL A 190 23.65 7.56 1.43
N LEU A 191 23.80 8.40 2.44
CA LEU A 191 24.84 9.43 2.49
C LEU A 191 26.24 8.88 2.81
N ALA A 192 26.32 7.84 3.63
CA ALA A 192 27.61 7.32 4.13
C ALA A 192 28.67 7.00 3.06
N PRO A 193 28.34 6.42 1.89
CA PRO A 193 29.31 6.17 0.83
C PRO A 193 29.60 7.38 -0.06
N LEU A 194 28.89 8.49 0.11
CA LEU A 194 28.98 9.66 -0.76
C LEU A 194 29.91 10.72 -0.15
N PRO A 195 30.80 11.35 -0.95
CA PRO A 195 31.72 12.36 -0.44
C PRO A 195 31.01 13.70 -0.16
N ASP A 196 31.43 14.40 0.90
CA ASP A 196 30.93 15.74 1.23
C ASP A 196 31.50 16.83 0.31
N ALA A 197 32.65 16.57 -0.31
CA ALA A 197 33.30 17.47 -1.25
C ALA A 197 34.23 16.71 -2.21
N LEU A 198 34.49 17.28 -3.38
CA LEU A 198 35.46 16.76 -4.35
C LEU A 198 36.40 17.88 -4.84
N PRO A 199 37.69 17.55 -5.09
CA PRO A 199 38.61 18.52 -5.74
C PRO A 199 38.01 19.03 -7.06
N ARG A 200 38.07 20.33 -7.29
CA ARG A 200 37.50 20.93 -8.51
C ARG A 200 38.07 20.33 -9.81
N LYS A 201 39.38 19.98 -9.80
CA LYS A 201 40.04 19.29 -10.93
C LYS A 201 39.36 17.93 -11.23
N LEU A 202 39.01 17.18 -10.20
CA LEU A 202 38.34 15.89 -10.35
C LEU A 202 36.92 16.07 -10.93
N VAL A 203 36.17 17.04 -10.37
CA VAL A 203 34.85 17.39 -10.90
C VAL A 203 34.93 17.79 -12.37
N ALA A 204 35.91 18.67 -12.74
CA ALA A 204 36.12 19.08 -14.14
C ALA A 204 36.43 17.90 -15.06
N GLY A 205 37.14 16.88 -14.57
CA GLY A 205 37.47 15.66 -15.33
C GLY A 205 36.25 14.83 -15.70
N LEU A 206 35.11 14.97 -15.03
CA LEU A 206 33.84 14.29 -15.38
C LEU A 206 33.22 14.81 -16.68
N GLY A 207 33.68 15.95 -17.21
CA GLY A 207 33.42 16.41 -18.57
C GLY A 207 31.94 16.49 -18.95
N SER A 208 31.53 15.66 -19.92
CA SER A 208 30.16 15.67 -20.46
C SER A 208 29.11 15.09 -19.48
N ALA A 209 29.53 14.36 -18.44
CA ALA A 209 28.65 13.84 -17.41
C ALA A 209 28.06 14.94 -16.51
N LEU A 210 28.72 16.10 -16.46
CA LEU A 210 28.28 17.24 -15.68
C LEU A 210 27.12 17.99 -16.33
N ASP A 211 26.24 18.52 -15.47
CA ASP A 211 25.27 19.53 -15.90
C ASP A 211 25.98 20.73 -16.61
N PRO A 212 25.46 21.23 -17.72
CA PRO A 212 26.07 22.33 -18.44
C PRO A 212 26.28 23.59 -17.59
N ALA A 213 25.35 23.95 -16.72
CA ALA A 213 25.47 25.09 -15.81
C ALA A 213 26.58 24.93 -14.79
N ALA A 214 26.76 23.72 -14.24
CA ALA A 214 27.86 23.41 -13.34
C ALA A 214 29.21 23.46 -14.07
N ARG A 215 29.27 22.89 -15.27
CA ARG A 215 30.49 22.93 -16.11
C ARG A 215 30.97 24.34 -16.41
N ALA A 216 30.05 25.26 -16.73
CA ALA A 216 30.37 26.66 -16.97
C ALA A 216 31.01 27.36 -15.75
N ARG A 217 30.74 26.89 -14.55
CA ARG A 217 31.26 27.45 -13.27
C ARG A 217 32.57 26.81 -12.80
N LEU A 218 33.12 25.85 -13.53
CA LEU A 218 34.40 25.19 -13.17
C LEU A 218 35.62 26.00 -13.57
N ALA A 219 35.52 26.90 -14.56
CA ALA A 219 36.62 27.81 -14.94
C ALA A 219 36.92 28.79 -13.77
N PRO A 220 38.19 28.95 -13.38
CA PRO A 220 38.55 29.82 -12.26
C PRO A 220 38.09 31.28 -12.43
N GLU A 221 38.04 31.77 -13.67
CA GLU A 221 37.61 33.14 -14.04
C GLU A 221 36.11 33.25 -14.27
N ALA A 222 35.34 32.16 -14.09
CA ALA A 222 33.90 32.21 -14.31
C ALA A 222 33.20 33.07 -13.24
N PRO A 223 32.19 33.86 -13.61
CA PRO A 223 31.33 34.51 -12.65
C PRO A 223 30.73 33.45 -11.70
N ALA A 224 30.88 33.62 -10.41
CA ALA A 224 30.48 32.67 -9.38
C ALA A 224 31.14 31.29 -9.58
N ALA A 225 32.46 31.27 -9.81
CA ALA A 225 33.25 30.03 -9.89
C ALA A 225 33.02 29.11 -8.66
N LEU A 226 33.05 27.82 -8.91
CA LEU A 226 32.93 26.83 -7.82
C LEU A 226 34.20 26.85 -6.93
N PRO A 227 34.08 26.75 -5.63
CA PRO A 227 35.23 26.66 -4.72
C PRO A 227 36.05 25.38 -4.95
N ASP A 228 37.25 25.35 -4.37
CA ASP A 228 38.07 24.15 -4.35
C ASP A 228 38.47 23.85 -2.92
N PRO A 229 38.03 22.70 -2.34
CA PRO A 229 37.16 21.69 -2.95
C PRO A 229 35.71 22.14 -3.18
N VAL A 230 35.03 21.52 -4.16
CA VAL A 230 33.61 21.74 -4.45
C VAL A 230 32.78 21.03 -3.38
N PRO A 231 32.01 21.74 -2.55
CA PRO A 231 31.14 21.13 -1.58
C PRO A 231 29.96 20.45 -2.27
N LEU A 232 29.58 19.25 -1.77
CA LEU A 232 28.51 18.44 -2.34
C LEU A 232 27.36 18.32 -1.35
N THR A 233 26.17 18.40 -1.88
CA THR A 233 24.93 18.01 -1.23
C THR A 233 24.14 17.11 -2.18
N TYR A 234 23.20 16.35 -1.66
CA TYR A 234 22.49 15.34 -2.45
C TYR A 234 21.00 15.56 -2.40
N VAL A 235 20.36 15.52 -3.57
CA VAL A 235 18.90 15.64 -3.73
C VAL A 235 18.38 14.36 -4.38
N CYS A 236 17.36 13.78 -3.80
CA CYS A 236 16.62 12.68 -4.38
C CYS A 236 15.45 13.23 -5.19
N ARG A 237 15.34 12.81 -6.45
CA ARG A 237 14.15 12.93 -7.28
C ARG A 237 13.64 11.54 -7.57
N SER A 238 12.37 11.27 -7.30
CA SER A 238 11.77 9.96 -7.55
C SER A 238 10.33 10.12 -7.98
N THR A 239 9.94 9.28 -8.95
CA THR A 239 8.54 9.07 -9.34
C THR A 239 8.23 7.60 -9.19
N LEU A 240 7.23 7.28 -8.40
CA LEU A 240 6.67 5.94 -8.26
C LEU A 240 5.26 5.95 -8.82
N VAL A 241 4.99 5.09 -9.81
CA VAL A 241 3.65 4.80 -10.31
C VAL A 241 3.26 3.41 -9.83
N ALA A 242 2.14 3.31 -9.10
CA ALA A 242 1.69 2.07 -8.51
C ALA A 242 0.27 1.72 -8.97
N HIS A 243 0.08 0.47 -9.43
CA HIS A 243 -1.19 -0.11 -9.83
C HIS A 243 -1.71 -0.99 -8.70
N ILE A 244 -2.61 -0.44 -7.89
CA ILE A 244 -3.09 -1.03 -6.64
C ILE A 244 -4.42 -1.74 -6.89
N ASP A 245 -4.49 -3.04 -6.59
CA ASP A 245 -5.76 -3.79 -6.66
C ASP A 245 -6.79 -3.12 -5.76
N ARG A 246 -7.91 -2.79 -6.37
CA ARG A 246 -8.97 -1.98 -5.75
C ARG A 246 -9.55 -2.61 -4.49
N GLN A 247 -9.65 -3.93 -4.45
CA GLN A 247 -10.32 -4.64 -3.37
C GLN A 247 -9.37 -4.98 -2.22
N THR A 248 -8.12 -5.34 -2.54
CA THR A 248 -7.18 -5.90 -1.57
C THR A 248 -6.10 -4.94 -1.13
N GLY A 249 -5.85 -3.85 -1.90
CA GLY A 249 -4.73 -2.94 -1.65
C GLY A 249 -3.36 -3.49 -2.09
N ILE A 250 -3.32 -4.67 -2.71
CA ILE A 250 -2.07 -5.26 -3.23
C ILE A 250 -1.62 -4.47 -4.45
N ALA A 251 -0.35 -4.08 -4.47
CA ALA A 251 0.30 -3.47 -5.63
C ALA A 251 0.62 -4.57 -6.65
N ILE A 252 -0.13 -4.62 -7.75
CA ILE A 252 0.02 -5.64 -8.79
C ILE A 252 1.19 -5.28 -9.71
N ASP A 253 1.36 -4.00 -9.99
CA ASP A 253 2.40 -3.50 -10.85
C ASP A 253 2.92 -2.17 -10.31
N GLN A 254 4.21 -1.91 -10.48
CA GLN A 254 4.88 -0.69 -10.04
C GLN A 254 6.03 -0.36 -10.98
N THR A 255 6.17 0.93 -11.27
CA THR A 255 7.35 1.48 -11.96
C THR A 255 7.97 2.53 -11.05
N VAL A 256 9.27 2.48 -10.89
CA VAL A 256 10.05 3.42 -10.09
C VAL A 256 11.13 4.06 -10.95
N ASP A 257 11.15 5.38 -10.98
CA ASP A 257 12.26 6.17 -11.47
C ASP A 257 12.82 6.96 -10.29
N ARG A 258 14.08 6.74 -9.94
CA ARG A 258 14.74 7.39 -8.81
C ARG A 258 16.13 7.85 -9.19
N THR A 259 16.40 9.13 -9.00
CA THR A 259 17.70 9.75 -9.25
C THR A 259 18.19 10.44 -7.99
N ILE A 260 19.42 10.15 -7.58
CA ILE A 260 20.16 10.92 -6.58
C ILE A 260 21.14 11.81 -7.33
N LEU A 261 20.95 13.11 -7.19
CA LEU A 261 21.76 14.13 -7.84
C LEU A 261 22.74 14.71 -6.82
N ALA A 262 24.05 14.74 -7.15
CA ALA A 262 24.98 15.61 -6.49
C ALA A 262 24.69 17.05 -6.91
N THR A 263 24.61 17.94 -5.94
CA THR A 263 24.38 19.36 -6.13
C THR A 263 25.40 20.16 -5.37
N THR A 264 25.66 21.39 -5.76
CA THR A 264 26.53 22.32 -5.05
C THR A 264 25.85 23.67 -4.87
N GLY A 265 26.23 24.41 -3.83
CA GLY A 265 25.65 25.71 -3.50
C GLY A 265 25.06 25.73 -2.08
N THR A 266 24.39 26.84 -1.75
CA THR A 266 23.73 27.05 -0.46
C THR A 266 22.25 26.68 -0.56
N GLN A 267 21.57 26.48 0.58
CA GLN A 267 20.13 26.26 0.62
C GLN A 267 19.40 27.41 -0.10
N GLY A 268 18.59 27.06 -1.12
CA GLY A 268 17.84 28.00 -1.94
C GLY A 268 18.48 28.34 -3.31
N ALA A 269 19.78 28.05 -3.52
CA ALA A 269 20.48 28.26 -4.79
C ALA A 269 21.42 27.09 -5.12
N THR A 270 20.87 25.88 -5.19
CA THR A 270 21.65 24.69 -5.54
C THR A 270 21.77 24.53 -7.05
N THR A 271 22.99 24.24 -7.52
CA THR A 271 23.26 23.89 -8.92
C THR A 271 23.44 22.38 -9.03
N PRO A 272 22.66 21.68 -9.86
CA PRO A 272 22.90 20.27 -10.14
C PRO A 272 24.32 20.06 -10.71
N LEU A 273 25.00 19.01 -10.30
CA LEU A 273 26.29 18.61 -10.84
C LEU A 273 26.16 17.41 -11.76
N LEU A 274 25.79 16.27 -11.22
CA LEU A 274 25.63 15.02 -11.95
C LEU A 274 24.77 14.03 -11.15
N PRO A 275 24.14 13.04 -11.82
CA PRO A 275 23.53 11.94 -11.13
C PRO A 275 24.62 11.01 -10.54
N VAL A 276 24.55 10.77 -9.24
CA VAL A 276 25.42 9.77 -8.56
C VAL A 276 24.79 8.37 -8.60
N SER A 277 23.47 8.34 -8.72
CA SER A 277 22.69 7.11 -8.92
C SER A 277 21.40 7.49 -9.65
N ALA A 278 21.11 6.83 -10.76
CA ALA A 278 19.79 6.88 -11.39
C ALA A 278 19.34 5.44 -11.63
N LEU A 279 18.17 5.10 -11.14
CA LEU A 279 17.58 3.77 -11.17
C LEU A 279 16.18 3.86 -11.78
N THR A 280 15.94 3.09 -12.84
CA THR A 280 14.59 2.89 -13.39
C THR A 280 14.31 1.41 -13.40
N PHE A 281 13.24 0.98 -12.73
CA PHE A 281 12.86 -0.42 -12.64
C PHE A 281 11.36 -0.60 -12.54
N GLU A 282 10.88 -1.76 -13.00
CA GLU A 282 9.48 -2.14 -13.01
C GLU A 282 9.29 -3.57 -12.52
N VAL A 283 8.11 -3.90 -12.04
CA VAL A 283 7.76 -5.26 -11.60
C VAL A 283 7.90 -6.23 -12.76
N THR A 284 8.54 -7.38 -12.53
CA THR A 284 8.63 -8.43 -13.55
C THR A 284 7.25 -9.01 -13.89
N PRO A 285 7.00 -9.45 -15.15
CA PRO A 285 5.72 -10.05 -15.52
C PRO A 285 5.30 -11.21 -14.61
N ASP A 286 6.22 -12.08 -14.23
CA ASP A 286 5.95 -13.21 -13.33
C ASP A 286 5.50 -12.74 -11.95
N SER A 287 6.18 -11.72 -11.38
CA SER A 287 5.77 -11.13 -10.10
C SER A 287 4.41 -10.44 -10.20
N SER A 288 4.11 -9.75 -11.30
CA SER A 288 2.82 -9.12 -11.53
C SER A 288 1.69 -10.15 -11.56
N ALA A 289 1.88 -11.26 -12.28
CA ALA A 289 0.93 -12.37 -12.33
C ALA A 289 0.72 -13.01 -10.95
N ASP A 290 1.78 -13.32 -10.20
CA ASP A 290 1.72 -13.86 -8.85
C ASP A 290 0.96 -12.93 -7.88
N LEU A 291 1.19 -11.62 -7.98
CA LEU A 291 0.50 -10.61 -7.17
C LEU A 291 -0.99 -10.53 -7.52
N ALA A 292 -1.34 -10.64 -8.80
CA ALA A 292 -2.72 -10.67 -9.26
C ALA A 292 -3.47 -11.92 -8.76
N ASP A 293 -2.82 -13.09 -8.75
CA ASP A 293 -3.39 -14.33 -8.22
C ASP A 293 -3.60 -14.24 -6.71
N LYS A 294 -2.65 -13.69 -5.96
CA LYS A 294 -2.80 -13.40 -4.53
C LYS A 294 -3.96 -12.42 -4.28
N ALA A 295 -4.05 -11.34 -5.08
CA ALA A 295 -5.13 -10.38 -5.00
C ALA A 295 -6.50 -11.03 -5.32
N SER A 296 -6.56 -11.94 -6.30
CA SER A 296 -7.76 -12.69 -6.65
C SER A 296 -8.23 -13.58 -5.49
N THR A 297 -7.31 -14.33 -4.89
CA THR A 297 -7.61 -15.23 -3.77
C THR A 297 -8.05 -14.45 -2.53
N ALA A 298 -7.31 -13.41 -2.14
CA ALA A 298 -7.67 -12.54 -1.03
C ALA A 298 -9.00 -11.80 -1.27
N GLY A 299 -9.23 -11.32 -2.49
CA GLY A 299 -10.46 -10.64 -2.88
C GLY A 299 -11.69 -11.55 -2.80
N ARG A 300 -11.58 -12.82 -3.23
CA ARG A 300 -12.65 -13.81 -3.09
C ARG A 300 -12.97 -14.05 -1.62
N LEU A 301 -11.96 -14.21 -0.77
CA LEU A 301 -12.14 -14.42 0.67
C LEU A 301 -12.82 -13.21 1.33
N LEU A 302 -12.38 -12.00 1.00
CA LEU A 302 -13.01 -10.77 1.47
C LEU A 302 -14.47 -10.68 1.04
N THR A 303 -14.79 -10.95 -0.24
CA THR A 303 -16.17 -10.94 -0.73
C THR A 303 -17.03 -11.99 -0.01
N LEU A 304 -16.50 -13.19 0.20
CA LEU A 304 -17.19 -14.24 0.93
C LEU A 304 -17.55 -13.80 2.36
N MET A 305 -16.61 -13.20 3.07
CA MET A 305 -16.79 -12.77 4.46
C MET A 305 -17.63 -11.50 4.60
N THR A 306 -17.47 -10.52 3.68
CA THR A 306 -18.12 -9.21 3.84
C THR A 306 -19.51 -9.14 3.22
N VAL A 307 -19.80 -9.95 2.21
CA VAL A 307 -21.03 -9.88 1.41
C VAL A 307 -21.77 -11.21 1.40
N THR A 308 -21.14 -12.28 0.88
CA THR A 308 -21.85 -13.53 0.59
C THR A 308 -22.39 -14.19 1.86
N THR A 309 -21.56 -14.38 2.87
CA THR A 309 -21.97 -15.07 4.09
C THR A 309 -23.05 -14.31 4.87
N PRO A 310 -22.93 -12.99 5.14
CA PRO A 310 -24.02 -12.25 5.81
C PRO A 310 -25.33 -12.27 5.05
N LEU A 311 -25.30 -12.07 3.71
CA LEU A 311 -26.50 -12.08 2.89
C LEU A 311 -27.17 -13.46 2.86
N THR A 312 -26.42 -14.54 2.77
CA THR A 312 -26.95 -15.91 2.79
C THR A 312 -27.62 -16.21 4.13
N LEU A 313 -26.98 -15.87 5.25
CA LEU A 313 -27.56 -16.06 6.59
C LEU A 313 -28.85 -15.25 6.75
N LEU A 314 -28.90 -14.03 6.28
CA LEU A 314 -30.11 -13.19 6.31
C LEU A 314 -31.22 -13.76 5.42
N ALA A 315 -30.90 -14.22 4.21
CA ALA A 315 -31.88 -14.82 3.32
C ALA A 315 -32.52 -16.09 3.93
N VAL A 316 -31.70 -16.94 4.54
CA VAL A 316 -32.19 -18.14 5.26
C VAL A 316 -33.06 -17.75 6.46
N ALA A 317 -32.64 -16.74 7.24
CA ALA A 317 -33.42 -16.24 8.37
C ALA A 317 -34.80 -15.74 7.93
N VAL A 318 -34.87 -14.95 6.85
CA VAL A 318 -36.13 -14.45 6.28
C VAL A 318 -37.03 -15.60 5.81
N ALA A 319 -36.47 -16.61 5.12
CA ALA A 319 -37.21 -17.79 4.69
C ALA A 319 -37.81 -18.57 5.87
N LEU A 320 -37.05 -18.72 6.98
CA LEU A 320 -37.54 -19.39 8.19
C LEU A 320 -38.68 -18.61 8.86
N VAL A 321 -38.56 -17.27 8.95
CA VAL A 321 -39.62 -16.41 9.49
C VAL A 321 -40.88 -16.50 8.63
N ALA A 322 -40.77 -16.43 7.29
CA ALA A 322 -41.87 -16.56 6.38
C ALA A 322 -42.59 -17.91 6.54
N THR A 323 -41.82 -18.98 6.65
CA THR A 323 -42.37 -20.35 6.90
C THR A 323 -43.10 -20.42 8.23
N ALA A 324 -42.52 -19.84 9.30
CA ALA A 324 -43.15 -19.78 10.61
C ALA A 324 -44.50 -19.04 10.58
N LEU A 325 -44.58 -17.91 9.86
CA LEU A 325 -45.79 -17.12 9.68
C LEU A 325 -46.86 -17.88 8.91
N VAL A 326 -46.50 -18.55 7.81
CA VAL A 326 -47.44 -19.38 7.03
C VAL A 326 -47.99 -20.51 7.91
N LEU A 327 -47.15 -21.20 8.67
CA LEU A 327 -47.58 -22.25 9.61
C LEU A 327 -48.47 -21.72 10.73
N ALA A 328 -48.21 -20.53 11.23
CA ALA A 328 -49.02 -19.87 12.25
C ALA A 328 -50.39 -19.46 11.71
N ARG A 329 -50.47 -18.87 10.46
CA ARG A 329 -51.74 -18.50 9.82
C ARG A 329 -52.63 -19.69 9.48
N ARG A 330 -52.08 -20.77 8.96
CA ARG A 330 -52.83 -22.02 8.67
C ARG A 330 -53.45 -22.66 9.91
N ARG A 331 -53.07 -22.26 11.12
CA ARG A 331 -53.54 -22.80 12.40
C ARG A 331 -54.53 -21.92 13.12
N GLN A 332 -54.95 -20.78 12.56
CA GLN A 332 -56.07 -20.01 13.10
C GLN A 332 -57.38 -20.73 12.66
N PRO A 333 -58.14 -21.37 13.61
CA PRO A 333 -59.40 -21.95 13.28
C PRO A 333 -60.33 -20.79 12.85
N HIS A 334 -61.13 -21.04 11.78
CA HIS A 334 -62.26 -20.19 11.43
C HIS A 334 -63.13 -20.02 12.68
N ARG A 335 -63.17 -18.83 13.24
CA ARG A 335 -64.15 -18.44 14.23
C ARG A 335 -65.50 -18.51 13.49
N ALA A 336 -66.22 -19.63 13.68
CA ALA A 336 -67.62 -19.74 13.25
C ALA A 336 -68.38 -18.60 13.95
N THR A 337 -68.96 -17.72 13.16
CA THR A 337 -69.96 -16.76 13.60
C THR A 337 -71.19 -17.55 14.00
N ASP A 338 -71.34 -17.79 15.31
CA ASP A 338 -72.57 -18.33 15.90
C ASP A 338 -73.63 -17.24 15.75
N HIS A 339 -74.43 -17.32 14.69
CA HIS A 339 -75.70 -16.57 14.56
C HIS A 339 -76.69 -17.30 15.48
N THR A 340 -76.87 -16.79 16.69
CA THR A 340 -77.99 -17.16 17.58
C THR A 340 -79.27 -16.62 16.92
N GLU A 341 -80.07 -17.52 16.26
CA GLU A 341 -81.39 -17.26 15.89
C GLU A 341 -82.24 -17.09 17.15
N GLU A 342 -82.64 -15.89 17.45
CA GLU A 342 -83.65 -15.55 18.49
C GLU A 342 -85.03 -15.92 17.99
N ASN A 343 -85.54 -17.03 18.47
CA ASN A 343 -86.83 -17.59 18.20
C ASN A 343 -87.95 -16.81 18.94
N THR A 344 -88.54 -15.82 18.29
CA THR A 344 -89.70 -15.06 18.81
C THR A 344 -91.00 -15.91 18.66
N ARG A 345 -91.53 -16.45 19.73
CA ARG A 345 -92.90 -17.05 19.76
C ARG A 345 -93.95 -15.95 19.80
N PRO A 346 -95.01 -16.02 18.96
CA PRO A 346 -96.16 -15.15 19.05
C PRO A 346 -97.12 -15.58 20.17
N GLY A 347 -97.48 -14.69 21.08
CA GLY A 347 -98.57 -14.88 22.04
C GLY A 347 -99.92 -14.79 21.42
N THR A 348 -100.79 -15.73 21.82
CA THR A 348 -102.21 -15.80 21.44
C THR A 348 -103.03 -14.99 22.44
N PRO A 349 -104.09 -14.23 22.00
CA PRO A 349 -104.98 -13.45 22.86
C PRO A 349 -106.11 -14.27 23.40
N ALA A 350 -106.63 -13.94 24.56
CA ALA A 350 -108.01 -14.08 25.00
C ALA A 350 -108.39 -12.90 25.85
#